data_2a6a093a369b30e4528ed32e9f8f6216
#
_entry.id   2a6a093a369b30e4528ed32e9f8f6216
#
_cell.length_a   1.000
_cell.length_b   1.000
_cell.length_c   1.000
_cell.angle_alpha   90.00
_cell.angle_beta   90.00
_cell.angle_gamma   90.00
#
_symmetry.space_group_name_H-M   'P 1'
#
loop_
_entity.id
_entity.type
_entity.pdbx_description
1 polymer ?
#
loop_
_entity_poly.entity_id
_entity_poly.type
_entity_poly.pdbx_seq_one_letter_code
_entity_poly.pdbx_strand_id
1 'polypeptide(L)'
;MVSRSKPVIYTTDGVVVRTSNLGEADRIVTLVTPVHGLVRGVAKSARKQNSKLGGHLDLLRHVNVSVRETKTLHGLSQATTVNGFRGLRDDLDRFSRAAYVSEMSERFSVEGGSNQPLFRLLLDVLGELEQTENPELVVHFFEMRLLQLNGFAPELTRCVETGIELQPGDHLYSADRGGIVDHDARPVGESALLPASLNTIKLLRFLGRTDVGGAGRMKAGETEIRQVARILREQVHHVLDRGLRSEAFMDEVRRKADDRSH
;
A
#
# COMPACT_ATOMS: atom_id res chain seq x y z
N MET A 1 35.66 10.71 -28.65
CA MET A 1 35.54 11.31 -27.31
C MET A 1 34.06 11.27 -26.93
N VAL A 2 33.67 10.37 -26.01
CA VAL A 2 32.28 10.31 -25.51
C VAL A 2 32.13 11.44 -24.48
N SER A 3 31.33 12.45 -24.81
CA SER A 3 30.97 13.53 -23.87
C SER A 3 30.30 12.91 -22.65
N ARG A 4 31.01 12.89 -21.51
CA ARG A 4 30.42 12.58 -20.22
C ARG A 4 29.51 13.76 -19.83
N SER A 5 28.23 13.65 -20.09
CA SER A 5 27.24 14.57 -19.50
C SER A 5 27.41 14.59 -17.97
N LYS A 6 27.40 15.79 -17.38
CA LYS A 6 27.43 15.91 -15.91
C LYS A 6 26.25 15.14 -15.32
N PRO A 7 26.49 14.35 -14.24
CA PRO A 7 25.38 13.66 -13.60
C PRO A 7 24.31 14.66 -13.13
N VAL A 8 23.06 14.39 -13.42
CA VAL A 8 21.93 15.19 -12.94
C VAL A 8 21.80 14.96 -11.43
N ILE A 9 21.71 16.04 -10.67
CA ILE A 9 21.47 16.01 -9.23
C ILE A 9 20.20 16.80 -8.97
N TYR A 10 19.26 16.20 -8.24
CA TYR A 10 18.03 16.84 -7.81
C TYR A 10 17.72 16.48 -6.35
N THR A 11 16.80 17.25 -5.75
CA THR A 11 16.29 16.99 -4.40
C THR A 11 14.80 16.68 -4.49
N THR A 12 14.35 15.68 -3.78
CA THR A 12 12.94 15.28 -3.75
C THR A 12 12.51 14.82 -2.37
N ASP A 13 11.22 14.97 -2.10
CA ASP A 13 10.57 14.27 -1.01
C ASP A 13 10.35 12.81 -1.40
N GLY A 14 10.34 11.93 -0.41
CA GLY A 14 10.05 10.52 -0.62
C GLY A 14 9.74 9.79 0.68
N VAL A 15 8.94 8.75 0.58
CA VAL A 15 8.74 7.79 1.67
C VAL A 15 9.62 6.57 1.42
N VAL A 16 10.42 6.19 2.42
CA VAL A 16 11.24 4.98 2.36
C VAL A 16 10.34 3.76 2.51
N VAL A 17 10.11 3.05 1.40
CA VAL A 17 9.22 1.87 1.35
C VAL A 17 9.98 0.55 1.42
N ARG A 18 11.30 0.58 1.18
CA ARG A 18 12.14 -0.61 1.28
C ARG A 18 13.60 -0.26 1.55
N THR A 19 14.24 -1.10 2.35
CA THR A 19 15.69 -1.04 2.57
C THR A 19 16.31 -2.43 2.47
N SER A 20 17.54 -2.52 1.97
CA SER A 20 18.34 -3.74 1.99
C SER A 20 19.82 -3.41 2.16
N ASN A 21 20.56 -4.33 2.77
CA ASN A 21 22.00 -4.13 2.97
C ASN A 21 22.77 -4.36 1.67
N LEU A 22 23.80 -3.55 1.42
CA LEU A 22 24.72 -3.68 0.31
C LEU A 22 26.16 -3.70 0.86
N GLY A 23 26.83 -4.86 0.75
CA GLY A 23 28.12 -5.06 1.38
C GLY A 23 28.09 -4.80 2.89
N GLU A 24 29.23 -4.34 3.44
CA GLU A 24 29.38 -4.17 4.90
C GLU A 24 28.81 -2.84 5.42
N ALA A 25 28.87 -1.77 4.63
CA ALA A 25 28.62 -0.41 5.11
C ALA A 25 27.48 0.31 4.40
N ASP A 26 27.08 -0.11 3.20
CA ASP A 26 26.14 0.59 2.36
C ASP A 26 24.73 0.01 2.52
N ARG A 27 23.73 0.79 2.08
CA ARG A 27 22.31 0.38 2.07
C ARG A 27 21.71 0.75 0.72
N ILE A 28 20.94 -0.17 0.13
CA ILE A 28 20.01 0.16 -0.96
C ILE A 28 18.72 0.62 -0.34
N VAL A 29 18.20 1.73 -0.81
CA VAL A 29 16.95 2.34 -0.35
C VAL A 29 16.02 2.53 -1.54
N THR A 30 14.76 2.14 -1.38
CA THR A 30 13.69 2.41 -2.34
C THR A 30 12.74 3.44 -1.75
N LEU A 31 12.45 4.47 -2.53
CA LEU A 31 11.60 5.59 -2.17
C LEU A 31 10.42 5.68 -3.15
N VAL A 32 9.22 5.87 -2.63
CA VAL A 32 8.10 6.40 -3.42
C VAL A 32 8.17 7.91 -3.34
N THR A 33 8.24 8.58 -4.51
CA THR A 33 8.39 10.03 -4.61
C THR A 33 7.24 10.65 -5.39
N PRO A 34 6.91 11.94 -5.17
CA PRO A 34 5.76 12.56 -5.85
C PRO A 34 5.99 12.81 -7.35
N VAL A 35 7.24 13.07 -7.76
CA VAL A 35 7.56 13.55 -9.12
C VAL A 35 8.30 12.50 -9.95
N HIS A 36 9.18 11.74 -9.31
CA HIS A 36 10.06 10.77 -10.00
C HIS A 36 9.57 9.31 -9.84
N GLY A 37 8.36 9.11 -9.28
CA GLY A 37 7.83 7.77 -9.02
C GLY A 37 8.69 6.96 -8.06
N LEU A 38 9.07 5.77 -8.45
CA LEU A 38 9.94 4.91 -7.66
C LEU A 38 11.40 5.28 -7.89
N VAL A 39 12.12 5.63 -6.82
CA VAL A 39 13.55 5.95 -6.84
C VAL A 39 14.32 4.91 -6.04
N ARG A 40 15.26 4.22 -6.69
CA ARG A 40 16.15 3.24 -6.05
C ARG A 40 17.57 3.78 -6.02
N GLY A 41 18.18 3.82 -4.84
CA GLY A 41 19.51 4.39 -4.71
C GLY A 41 20.34 3.75 -3.62
N VAL A 42 21.66 3.98 -3.71
CA VAL A 42 22.66 3.54 -2.74
C VAL A 42 22.99 4.69 -1.80
N ALA A 43 22.76 4.47 -0.52
CA ALA A 43 23.22 5.32 0.57
C ALA A 43 24.55 4.78 1.08
N LYS A 44 25.66 5.41 0.64
CA LYS A 44 27.01 5.00 1.02
C LYS A 44 27.27 5.21 2.50
N SER A 45 27.91 4.23 3.14
CA SER A 45 28.25 4.23 4.56
C SER A 45 27.04 4.42 5.50
N ALA A 46 25.82 4.18 5.03
CA ALA A 46 24.60 4.39 5.83
C ALA A 46 24.51 3.47 7.07
N ARG A 47 25.23 2.35 7.08
CA ARG A 47 25.28 1.38 8.18
C ARG A 47 26.40 1.63 9.19
N LYS A 48 27.28 2.59 8.93
CA LYS A 48 28.34 2.96 9.88
C LYS A 48 27.72 3.68 11.09
N GLN A 49 28.27 3.45 12.27
CA GLN A 49 27.76 3.99 13.55
C GLN A 49 27.61 5.53 13.54
N ASN A 50 28.52 6.24 12.87
CA ASN A 50 28.51 7.70 12.76
C ASN A 50 27.89 8.21 11.45
N SER A 51 27.05 7.40 10.79
CA SER A 51 26.42 7.79 9.53
C SER A 51 25.38 8.88 9.73
N LYS A 52 25.56 10.01 9.03
CA LYS A 52 24.53 11.07 8.97
C LYS A 52 23.30 10.67 8.13
N LEU A 53 23.42 9.64 7.28
CA LEU A 53 22.35 9.15 6.40
C LEU A 53 21.56 8.01 7.03
N GLY A 54 22.20 7.14 7.82
CA GLY A 54 21.64 5.88 8.28
C GLY A 54 20.34 6.05 9.05
N GLY A 55 20.29 7.03 9.96
CA GLY A 55 19.09 7.30 10.76
C GLY A 55 17.95 7.95 9.97
N HIS A 56 18.23 8.64 8.87
CA HIS A 56 17.19 9.27 8.05
C HIS A 56 16.57 8.30 7.03
N LEU A 57 17.36 7.36 6.51
CA LEU A 57 16.94 6.45 5.44
C LEU A 57 16.49 5.07 5.96
N ASP A 58 15.73 5.07 7.06
CA ASP A 58 15.07 3.89 7.59
C ASP A 58 13.66 3.72 7.02
N LEU A 59 13.17 2.47 7.02
CA LEU A 59 11.83 2.10 6.55
C LEU A 59 10.75 2.99 7.18
N LEU A 60 9.70 3.32 6.43
CA LEU A 60 8.56 4.16 6.82
C LEU A 60 8.89 5.63 7.15
N ARG A 61 10.06 6.14 6.81
CA ARG A 61 10.36 7.56 7.01
C ARG A 61 9.97 8.38 5.78
N HIS A 62 9.30 9.49 6.00
CA HIS A 62 9.18 10.57 5.04
C HIS A 62 10.43 11.45 5.12
N VAL A 63 11.13 11.58 4.03
CA VAL A 63 12.42 12.27 3.95
C VAL A 63 12.48 13.22 2.78
N ASN A 64 13.29 14.26 2.92
CA ASN A 64 13.80 15.05 1.80
C ASN A 64 15.23 14.57 1.52
N VAL A 65 15.55 14.21 0.27
CA VAL A 65 16.80 13.55 -0.10
C VAL A 65 17.38 14.08 -1.40
N SER A 66 18.71 14.26 -1.43
CA SER A 66 19.44 14.58 -2.65
C SER A 66 19.79 13.30 -3.42
N VAL A 67 19.40 13.24 -4.68
CA VAL A 67 19.55 12.11 -5.59
C VAL A 67 20.49 12.50 -6.73
N ARG A 68 21.55 11.72 -6.93
CA ARG A 68 22.41 11.78 -8.11
C ARG A 68 22.02 10.67 -9.08
N GLU A 69 21.52 11.04 -10.23
CA GLU A 69 21.12 10.08 -11.25
C GLU A 69 22.30 9.24 -11.76
N THR A 70 22.03 7.95 -11.94
CA THR A 70 22.90 6.98 -12.61
C THR A 70 22.03 6.01 -13.42
N LYS A 71 22.65 5.16 -14.21
CA LYS A 71 21.96 4.23 -15.11
C LYS A 71 21.22 3.09 -14.39
N THR A 72 21.62 2.73 -13.18
CA THR A 72 21.08 1.56 -12.46
C THR A 72 20.55 1.95 -11.07
N LEU A 73 21.45 2.09 -10.10
CA LEU A 73 21.10 2.54 -8.74
C LEU A 73 21.61 3.95 -8.55
N HIS A 74 20.73 4.89 -8.24
CA HIS A 74 21.07 6.29 -7.98
C HIS A 74 21.99 6.44 -6.77
N GLY A 75 22.72 7.53 -6.66
CA GLY A 75 23.47 7.88 -5.45
C GLY A 75 22.56 8.71 -4.52
N LEU A 76 22.37 8.27 -3.28
CA LEU A 76 21.64 9.04 -2.27
C LEU A 76 22.63 9.75 -1.36
N SER A 77 22.45 11.06 -1.18
CA SER A 77 23.26 11.91 -0.30
C SER A 77 22.37 12.96 0.36
N GLN A 78 22.76 13.47 1.52
CA GLN A 78 22.04 14.52 2.23
C GLN A 78 20.54 14.19 2.40
N ALA A 79 20.21 13.35 3.37
CA ALA A 79 18.82 13.07 3.73
C ALA A 79 18.44 13.79 5.04
N THR A 80 17.23 14.34 5.07
CA THR A 80 16.61 14.93 6.26
C THR A 80 15.24 14.32 6.47
N THR A 81 14.95 13.86 7.67
CA THR A 81 13.61 13.34 8.02
C THR A 81 12.62 14.49 8.13
N VAL A 82 11.55 14.43 7.35
CA VAL A 82 10.38 15.31 7.42
C VAL A 82 9.40 14.79 8.46
N ASN A 83 9.05 13.48 8.37
CA ASN A 83 8.25 12.79 9.39
C ASN A 83 8.83 11.39 9.62
N GLY A 84 8.98 11.01 10.88
CA GLY A 84 9.53 9.72 11.28
C GLY A 84 8.49 8.65 11.54
N PHE A 85 7.19 9.00 11.58
CA PHE A 85 6.07 8.10 11.92
C PHE A 85 6.41 7.19 13.12
N ARG A 86 6.78 7.82 14.24
CA ARG A 86 7.34 7.10 15.42
C ARG A 86 6.32 6.14 16.03
N GLY A 87 5.06 6.55 16.10
CA GLY A 87 3.98 5.72 16.65
C GLY A 87 3.79 4.40 15.94
N LEU A 88 4.14 4.31 14.65
CA LEU A 88 4.09 3.05 13.91
C LEU A 88 5.16 2.05 14.37
N ARG A 89 6.26 2.51 14.97
CA ARG A 89 7.39 1.65 15.38
C ARG A 89 7.24 1.07 16.77
N ASP A 90 6.43 1.72 17.59
CA ASP A 90 6.21 1.35 18.97
C ASP A 90 5.13 0.27 19.12
N ASP A 91 4.38 0.00 18.03
CA ASP A 91 3.30 -0.98 17.95
C ASP A 91 3.52 -1.93 16.76
N LEU A 92 3.70 -3.22 17.04
CA LEU A 92 4.00 -4.22 16.02
C LEU A 92 2.87 -4.44 15.02
N ASP A 93 1.60 -4.33 15.45
CA ASP A 93 0.45 -4.43 14.54
C ASP A 93 0.42 -3.24 13.57
N ARG A 94 0.55 -2.01 14.08
CA ARG A 94 0.63 -0.80 13.26
C ARG A 94 1.82 -0.84 12.29
N PHE A 95 2.98 -1.30 12.79
CA PHE A 95 4.16 -1.47 11.94
C PHE A 95 3.94 -2.47 10.81
N SER A 96 3.33 -3.62 11.09
CA SER A 96 3.06 -4.65 10.07
C SER A 96 2.13 -4.15 8.97
N ARG A 97 1.09 -3.39 9.34
CA ARG A 97 0.15 -2.74 8.40
C ARG A 97 0.82 -1.66 7.57
N ALA A 98 1.65 -0.82 8.18
CA ALA A 98 2.42 0.20 7.48
C ALA A 98 3.44 -0.42 6.50
N ALA A 99 4.06 -1.55 6.87
CA ALA A 99 4.95 -2.31 5.99
C ALA A 99 4.19 -2.89 4.78
N TYR A 100 2.97 -3.41 4.99
CA TYR A 100 2.08 -3.87 3.94
C TYR A 100 1.71 -2.73 2.97
N VAL A 101 1.25 -1.59 3.48
CA VAL A 101 0.93 -0.38 2.70
C VAL A 101 2.14 0.09 1.88
N SER A 102 3.34 0.03 2.47
CA SER A 102 4.58 0.41 1.79
C SER A 102 4.97 -0.55 0.68
N GLU A 103 4.83 -1.87 0.89
CA GLU A 103 5.10 -2.87 -0.15
C GLU A 103 4.11 -2.73 -1.31
N MET A 104 2.82 -2.53 -1.03
CA MET A 104 1.83 -2.26 -2.07
C MET A 104 2.18 -0.99 -2.86
N SER A 105 2.57 0.09 -2.16
CA SER A 105 2.98 1.34 -2.82
C SER A 105 4.20 1.11 -3.73
N GLU A 106 5.19 0.31 -3.33
CA GLU A 106 6.32 -0.08 -4.18
C GLU A 106 5.86 -0.83 -5.43
N ARG A 107 4.92 -1.80 -5.27
CA ARG A 107 4.45 -2.66 -6.37
C ARG A 107 3.62 -1.92 -7.41
N PHE A 108 2.85 -0.92 -6.99
CA PHE A 108 2.02 -0.09 -7.88
C PHE A 108 2.75 1.16 -8.39
N SER A 109 4.02 1.35 -8.03
CA SER A 109 4.83 2.46 -8.51
C SER A 109 5.73 2.05 -9.67
N VAL A 110 5.94 2.97 -10.62
CA VAL A 110 6.89 2.82 -11.72
C VAL A 110 8.02 3.84 -11.58
N GLU A 111 9.19 3.53 -12.12
CA GLU A 111 10.33 4.45 -12.17
C GLU A 111 10.08 5.55 -13.23
N GLY A 112 10.49 6.78 -12.94
CA GLY A 112 10.49 7.90 -13.89
C GLY A 112 9.13 8.55 -14.16
N GLY A 113 8.06 8.11 -13.51
CA GLY A 113 6.72 8.68 -13.67
C GLY A 113 6.29 9.53 -12.47
N SER A 114 5.52 10.61 -12.70
CA SER A 114 4.89 11.34 -11.59
C SER A 114 3.86 10.45 -10.88
N ASN A 115 3.94 10.39 -9.55
CA ASN A 115 3.06 9.56 -8.72
C ASN A 115 2.50 10.34 -7.51
N GLN A 116 2.20 11.62 -7.73
CA GLN A 116 1.70 12.53 -6.71
C GLN A 116 0.46 12.00 -5.96
N PRO A 117 -0.56 11.41 -6.63
CA PRO A 117 -1.73 10.89 -5.93
C PRO A 117 -1.40 9.74 -4.98
N LEU A 118 -0.58 8.77 -5.41
CA LEU A 118 -0.15 7.66 -4.55
C LEU A 118 0.75 8.13 -3.41
N PHE A 119 1.67 9.06 -3.68
CA PHE A 119 2.54 9.63 -2.65
C PHE A 119 1.72 10.30 -1.52
N ARG A 120 0.70 11.08 -1.87
CA ARG A 120 -0.21 11.69 -0.90
C ARG A 120 -1.00 10.63 -0.14
N LEU A 121 -1.61 9.68 -0.85
CA LEU A 121 -2.35 8.57 -0.23
C LEU A 121 -1.48 7.82 0.78
N LEU A 122 -0.21 7.53 0.43
CA LEU A 122 0.73 6.87 1.33
C LEU A 122 0.99 7.68 2.60
N LEU A 123 1.24 8.99 2.47
CA LEU A 123 1.47 9.87 3.63
C LEU A 123 0.24 9.96 4.55
N ASP A 124 -0.94 10.14 3.96
CA ASP A 124 -2.20 10.26 4.71
C ASP A 124 -2.50 8.96 5.48
N VAL A 125 -2.30 7.81 4.85
CA VAL A 125 -2.53 6.50 5.46
C VAL A 125 -1.50 6.20 6.56
N LEU A 126 -0.20 6.48 6.34
CA LEU A 126 0.80 6.30 7.39
C LEU A 126 0.53 7.20 8.61
N GLY A 127 0.10 8.44 8.37
CA GLY A 127 -0.30 9.36 9.45
C GLY A 127 -1.53 8.89 10.21
N GLU A 128 -2.56 8.39 9.53
CA GLU A 128 -3.77 7.88 10.19
C GLU A 128 -3.49 6.59 10.96
N LEU A 129 -2.66 5.68 10.42
CA LEU A 129 -2.27 4.45 11.11
C LEU A 129 -1.56 4.69 12.46
N GLU A 130 -0.90 5.86 12.66
CA GLU A 130 -0.28 6.20 13.95
C GLU A 130 -1.29 6.37 15.09
N GLN A 131 -2.51 6.80 14.79
CA GLN A 131 -3.47 7.29 15.81
C GLN A 131 -4.84 6.60 15.80
N THR A 132 -5.22 5.96 14.67
CA THR A 132 -6.55 5.37 14.51
C THR A 132 -6.83 4.23 15.50
N GLU A 133 -8.09 4.09 15.90
CA GLU A 133 -8.59 2.91 16.63
C GLU A 133 -8.96 1.75 15.69
N ASN A 134 -9.09 2.02 14.38
CA ASN A 134 -9.48 1.04 13.36
C ASN A 134 -8.41 0.89 12.26
N PRO A 135 -7.20 0.41 12.59
CA PRO A 135 -6.12 0.32 11.62
C PRO A 135 -6.43 -0.62 10.45
N GLU A 136 -7.29 -1.61 10.64
CA GLU A 136 -7.73 -2.53 9.61
C GLU A 136 -8.54 -1.83 8.52
N LEU A 137 -9.52 -1.01 8.89
CA LEU A 137 -10.32 -0.25 7.93
C LEU A 137 -9.51 0.81 7.19
N VAL A 138 -8.47 1.37 7.81
CA VAL A 138 -7.53 2.28 7.16
C VAL A 138 -6.70 1.54 6.08
N VAL A 139 -6.29 0.29 6.34
CA VAL A 139 -5.63 -0.55 5.32
C VAL A 139 -6.58 -0.83 4.16
N HIS A 140 -7.84 -1.22 4.43
CA HIS A 140 -8.82 -1.50 3.37
C HIS A 140 -9.22 -0.24 2.58
N PHE A 141 -9.24 0.92 3.23
CA PHE A 141 -9.34 2.20 2.53
C PHE A 141 -8.18 2.40 1.56
N PHE A 142 -6.94 2.17 2.03
CA PHE A 142 -5.75 2.28 1.17
C PHE A 142 -5.82 1.34 -0.03
N GLU A 143 -6.16 0.05 0.16
CA GLU A 143 -6.32 -0.94 -0.91
C GLU A 143 -7.33 -0.48 -1.95
N MET A 144 -8.52 -0.04 -1.51
CA MET A 144 -9.58 0.46 -2.40
C MET A 144 -9.11 1.68 -3.20
N ARG A 145 -8.49 2.67 -2.53
CA ARG A 145 -8.01 3.89 -3.18
C ARG A 145 -6.87 3.61 -4.15
N LEU A 146 -5.97 2.68 -3.80
CA LEU A 146 -4.88 2.26 -4.65
C LEU A 146 -5.39 1.60 -5.94
N LEU A 147 -6.37 0.70 -5.81
CA LEU A 147 -7.04 0.07 -6.95
C LEU A 147 -7.74 1.13 -7.84
N GLN A 148 -8.43 2.12 -7.24
CA GLN A 148 -9.04 3.23 -7.97
C GLN A 148 -8.01 4.06 -8.74
N LEU A 149 -6.89 4.43 -8.11
CA LEU A 149 -5.83 5.23 -8.73
C LEU A 149 -5.20 4.53 -9.94
N ASN A 150 -5.23 3.20 -9.97
CA ASN A 150 -4.66 2.40 -11.04
C ASN A 150 -5.70 1.84 -12.04
N GLY A 151 -6.98 2.18 -11.90
CA GLY A 151 -8.04 1.74 -12.81
C GLY A 151 -8.54 0.32 -12.59
N PHE A 152 -8.25 -0.28 -11.43
CA PHE A 152 -8.64 -1.64 -11.06
C PHE A 152 -9.70 -1.69 -9.95
N ALA A 153 -10.40 -0.58 -9.70
CA ALA A 153 -11.47 -0.55 -8.73
C ALA A 153 -12.56 -1.56 -9.08
N PRO A 154 -13.04 -2.35 -8.12
CA PRO A 154 -14.13 -3.29 -8.39
C PRO A 154 -15.42 -2.57 -8.77
N GLU A 155 -16.18 -3.14 -9.73
CA GLU A 155 -17.54 -2.68 -10.03
C GLU A 155 -18.47 -3.16 -8.90
N LEU A 156 -19.08 -2.20 -8.23
CA LEU A 156 -19.91 -2.45 -7.04
C LEU A 156 -21.38 -2.03 -7.22
N THR A 157 -21.75 -1.48 -8.38
CA THR A 157 -23.10 -0.90 -8.62
C THR A 157 -23.90 -1.71 -9.63
N ARG A 158 -23.22 -2.36 -10.56
CA ARG A 158 -23.85 -3.19 -11.59
C ARG A 158 -23.29 -4.62 -11.54
N CYS A 159 -24.13 -5.57 -11.91
CA CYS A 159 -23.68 -6.95 -12.11
C CYS A 159 -22.70 -6.99 -13.30
N VAL A 160 -21.50 -7.52 -13.08
CA VAL A 160 -20.47 -7.61 -14.13
C VAL A 160 -20.79 -8.61 -15.22
N GLU A 161 -21.77 -9.53 -15.00
CA GLU A 161 -22.26 -10.49 -15.99
C GLU A 161 -23.34 -9.88 -16.91
N THR A 162 -24.31 -9.21 -16.33
CA THR A 162 -25.51 -8.76 -17.05
C THR A 162 -25.50 -7.28 -17.38
N GLY A 163 -24.63 -6.47 -16.71
CA GLY A 163 -24.62 -5.02 -16.79
C GLY A 163 -25.81 -4.34 -16.08
N ILE A 164 -26.73 -5.12 -15.48
CA ILE A 164 -27.92 -4.61 -14.81
C ILE A 164 -27.53 -4.05 -13.43
N GLU A 165 -28.20 -2.99 -13.00
CA GLU A 165 -28.00 -2.40 -11.68
C GLU A 165 -28.40 -3.40 -10.57
N LEU A 166 -27.50 -3.56 -9.59
CA LEU A 166 -27.69 -4.49 -8.48
C LEU A 166 -28.85 -4.05 -7.58
N GLN A 167 -29.78 -4.94 -7.33
CA GLN A 167 -30.80 -4.74 -6.31
C GLN A 167 -30.19 -4.90 -4.91
N PRO A 168 -30.75 -4.25 -3.88
CA PRO A 168 -30.31 -4.45 -2.50
C PRO A 168 -30.46 -5.91 -2.07
N GLY A 169 -29.35 -6.56 -1.77
CA GLY A 169 -29.29 -7.99 -1.40
C GLY A 169 -27.88 -8.49 -1.22
N ASP A 170 -27.78 -9.77 -0.91
CA ASP A 170 -26.52 -10.49 -0.85
C ASP A 170 -26.18 -10.99 -2.26
N HIS A 171 -24.94 -10.76 -2.67
CA HIS A 171 -24.42 -11.11 -3.99
C HIS A 171 -23.11 -11.87 -3.88
N LEU A 172 -22.46 -12.07 -4.99
CA LEU A 172 -21.16 -12.72 -5.09
C LEU A 172 -20.15 -11.73 -5.69
N TYR A 173 -18.87 -11.94 -5.42
CA TYR A 173 -17.79 -11.17 -5.98
C TYR A 173 -16.88 -12.07 -6.83
N SER A 174 -16.47 -11.59 -8.01
CA SER A 174 -15.50 -12.23 -8.89
C SER A 174 -14.31 -11.30 -9.12
N ALA A 175 -13.10 -11.72 -8.73
CA ALA A 175 -11.87 -10.98 -8.99
C ALA A 175 -11.52 -11.02 -10.49
N ASP A 176 -11.74 -12.15 -11.15
CA ASP A 176 -11.48 -12.34 -12.59
C ASP A 176 -12.30 -11.38 -13.45
N ARG A 177 -13.51 -11.06 -13.01
CA ARG A 177 -14.42 -10.12 -13.71
C ARG A 177 -14.38 -8.70 -13.13
N GLY A 178 -13.65 -8.53 -12.03
CA GLY A 178 -13.41 -7.24 -11.40
C GLY A 178 -14.65 -6.61 -10.74
N GLY A 179 -15.59 -7.41 -10.17
CA GLY A 179 -16.75 -6.82 -9.52
C GLY A 179 -17.81 -7.79 -9.00
N ILE A 180 -18.99 -7.22 -8.69
CA ILE A 180 -20.11 -7.97 -8.14
C ILE A 180 -20.88 -8.70 -9.24
N VAL A 181 -21.16 -9.98 -8.98
CA VAL A 181 -22.03 -10.86 -9.75
C VAL A 181 -23.34 -10.98 -8.99
N ASP A 182 -24.46 -10.69 -9.65
CA ASP A 182 -25.78 -10.89 -9.07
C ASP A 182 -25.98 -12.37 -8.70
N HIS A 183 -26.60 -12.61 -7.57
CA HIS A 183 -26.83 -13.99 -7.08
C HIS A 183 -27.54 -14.87 -8.10
N ASP A 184 -28.53 -14.31 -8.82
CA ASP A 184 -29.33 -15.02 -9.82
C ASP A 184 -28.63 -15.16 -11.18
N ALA A 185 -27.60 -14.35 -11.41
CA ALA A 185 -26.78 -14.38 -12.64
C ALA A 185 -25.48 -15.19 -12.49
N ARG A 186 -25.38 -16.05 -11.47
CA ARG A 186 -24.20 -16.86 -11.18
C ARG A 186 -23.80 -17.73 -12.38
N PRO A 187 -22.58 -17.53 -12.95
CA PRO A 187 -22.12 -18.35 -14.07
C PRO A 187 -21.88 -19.80 -13.65
N VAL A 188 -22.25 -20.72 -14.53
CA VAL A 188 -22.05 -22.15 -14.29
C VAL A 188 -20.59 -22.50 -14.51
N GLY A 189 -19.97 -23.13 -13.51
CA GLY A 189 -18.58 -23.64 -13.61
C GLY A 189 -17.49 -22.68 -13.11
N GLU A 190 -17.82 -21.51 -12.58
CA GLU A 190 -16.86 -20.60 -11.98
C GLU A 190 -16.52 -21.02 -10.54
N SER A 191 -15.22 -21.19 -10.24
CA SER A 191 -14.76 -21.82 -9.00
C SER A 191 -14.39 -20.85 -7.88
N ALA A 192 -14.29 -19.55 -8.15
CA ALA A 192 -13.70 -18.57 -7.21
C ALA A 192 -14.60 -17.38 -6.88
N LEU A 193 -15.93 -17.61 -6.74
CA LEU A 193 -16.84 -16.55 -6.32
C LEU A 193 -16.82 -16.39 -4.78
N LEU A 194 -16.65 -15.16 -4.30
CA LEU A 194 -16.68 -14.83 -2.88
C LEU A 194 -18.04 -14.29 -2.46
N PRO A 195 -18.56 -14.64 -1.26
CA PRO A 195 -19.75 -14.01 -0.72
C PRO A 195 -19.53 -12.50 -0.51
N ALA A 196 -20.50 -11.70 -0.92
CA ALA A 196 -20.55 -10.26 -0.72
C ALA A 196 -21.94 -9.87 -0.18
N SER A 197 -22.05 -9.77 1.14
CA SER A 197 -23.32 -9.35 1.77
C SER A 197 -23.68 -7.92 1.40
N LEU A 198 -24.95 -7.56 1.53
CA LEU A 198 -25.42 -6.19 1.31
C LEU A 198 -24.59 -5.17 2.09
N ASN A 199 -24.27 -5.46 3.36
CA ASN A 199 -23.49 -4.55 4.20
C ASN A 199 -22.02 -4.49 3.77
N THR A 200 -21.44 -5.60 3.31
CA THR A 200 -20.10 -5.64 2.73
C THR A 200 -20.00 -4.76 1.49
N ILE A 201 -20.98 -4.82 0.59
CA ILE A 201 -21.02 -3.97 -0.61
C ILE A 201 -21.14 -2.49 -0.22
N LYS A 202 -22.00 -2.17 0.78
CA LYS A 202 -22.10 -0.80 1.32
C LYS A 202 -20.78 -0.31 1.91
N LEU A 203 -20.06 -1.16 2.66
CA LEU A 203 -18.76 -0.82 3.24
C LEU A 203 -17.70 -0.60 2.16
N LEU A 204 -17.62 -1.45 1.14
CA LEU A 204 -16.72 -1.26 -0.01
C LEU A 204 -17.01 0.07 -0.73
N ARG A 205 -18.29 0.38 -1.00
CA ARG A 205 -18.70 1.67 -1.60
C ARG A 205 -18.34 2.86 -0.72
N PHE A 206 -18.47 2.73 0.60
CA PHE A 206 -18.08 3.76 1.56
C PHE A 206 -16.58 4.01 1.52
N LEU A 207 -15.73 2.96 1.60
CA LEU A 207 -14.28 3.04 1.53
C LEU A 207 -13.79 3.69 0.21
N GLY A 208 -14.51 3.47 -0.88
CA GLY A 208 -14.21 4.09 -2.18
C GLY A 208 -14.55 5.59 -2.28
N ARG A 209 -15.30 6.17 -1.32
CA ARG A 209 -15.80 7.56 -1.37
C ARG A 209 -15.35 8.43 -0.21
N THR A 210 -15.05 7.82 0.94
CA THR A 210 -14.63 8.52 2.16
C THR A 210 -13.19 9.04 2.07
N ASP A 211 -12.77 9.83 3.05
CA ASP A 211 -11.37 10.14 3.31
C ASP A 211 -10.75 9.14 4.32
N VAL A 212 -9.44 9.25 4.55
CA VAL A 212 -8.72 8.35 5.45
C VAL A 212 -9.21 8.43 6.88
N GLY A 213 -9.50 9.63 7.39
CA GLY A 213 -10.05 9.83 8.74
C GLY A 213 -11.47 9.29 8.88
N GLY A 214 -12.28 9.35 7.81
CA GLY A 214 -13.60 8.72 7.76
C GLY A 214 -13.52 7.20 7.86
N ALA A 215 -12.53 6.58 7.21
CA ALA A 215 -12.28 5.15 7.33
C ALA A 215 -11.82 4.78 8.74
N GLY A 216 -10.93 5.56 9.35
CA GLY A 216 -10.43 5.34 10.71
C GLY A 216 -11.51 5.45 11.81
N ARG A 217 -12.56 6.22 11.58
CA ARG A 217 -13.70 6.39 12.50
C ARG A 217 -14.89 5.47 12.22
N MET A 218 -14.89 4.76 11.09
CA MET A 218 -16.01 3.87 10.70
C MET A 218 -16.11 2.70 11.67
N LYS A 219 -17.36 2.38 12.06
CA LYS A 219 -17.67 1.17 12.80
C LYS A 219 -18.37 0.18 11.86
N ALA A 220 -17.83 -1.01 11.72
CA ALA A 220 -18.38 -2.08 10.92
C ALA A 220 -18.35 -3.40 11.70
N GLY A 221 -19.20 -4.34 11.35
CA GLY A 221 -19.21 -5.66 11.97
C GLY A 221 -17.99 -6.49 11.51
N GLU A 222 -17.54 -7.41 12.35
CA GLU A 222 -16.39 -8.27 12.03
C GLU A 222 -16.60 -9.10 10.75
N THR A 223 -17.84 -9.56 10.51
CA THR A 223 -18.16 -10.35 9.31
C THR A 223 -17.97 -9.53 8.05
N GLU A 224 -18.45 -8.27 8.03
CA GLU A 224 -18.29 -7.35 6.92
C GLU A 224 -16.81 -7.00 6.69
N ILE A 225 -16.05 -6.73 7.76
CA ILE A 225 -14.61 -6.46 7.67
C ILE A 225 -13.88 -7.67 7.07
N ARG A 226 -14.16 -8.89 7.52
CA ARG A 226 -13.55 -10.12 6.96
C ARG A 226 -13.90 -10.33 5.49
N GLN A 227 -15.14 -10.06 5.07
CA GLN A 227 -15.53 -10.16 3.67
C GLN A 227 -14.84 -9.10 2.82
N VAL A 228 -14.77 -7.84 3.28
CA VAL A 228 -14.02 -6.75 2.62
C VAL A 228 -12.55 -7.14 2.47
N ALA A 229 -11.91 -7.61 3.55
CA ALA A 229 -10.53 -8.06 3.54
C ALA A 229 -10.27 -9.13 2.47
N ARG A 230 -11.16 -10.13 2.38
CA ARG A 230 -11.05 -11.21 1.41
C ARG A 230 -11.23 -10.73 -0.03
N ILE A 231 -12.23 -9.88 -0.27
CA ILE A 231 -12.51 -9.33 -1.60
C ILE A 231 -11.35 -8.46 -2.08
N LEU A 232 -10.87 -7.53 -1.26
CA LEU A 232 -9.79 -6.63 -1.65
C LEU A 232 -8.46 -7.38 -1.84
N ARG A 233 -8.17 -8.37 -0.99
CA ARG A 233 -6.98 -9.23 -1.13
C ARG A 233 -7.01 -9.98 -2.48
N GLU A 234 -8.13 -10.61 -2.83
CA GLU A 234 -8.26 -11.32 -4.11
C GLU A 234 -8.10 -10.36 -5.29
N GLN A 235 -8.71 -9.17 -5.22
CA GLN A 235 -8.54 -8.16 -6.28
C GLN A 235 -7.10 -7.70 -6.43
N VAL A 236 -6.41 -7.43 -5.31
CA VAL A 236 -4.99 -7.04 -5.32
C VAL A 236 -4.11 -8.16 -5.89
N HIS A 237 -4.34 -9.42 -5.47
CA HIS A 237 -3.59 -10.57 -5.99
C HIS A 237 -3.81 -10.76 -7.49
N HIS A 238 -5.07 -10.63 -7.95
CA HIS A 238 -5.40 -10.71 -9.37
C HIS A 238 -4.64 -9.65 -10.19
N VAL A 239 -4.60 -8.39 -9.71
CA VAL A 239 -3.90 -7.29 -10.37
C VAL A 239 -2.38 -7.45 -10.36
N LEU A 240 -1.81 -7.93 -9.25
CA LEU A 240 -0.36 -8.05 -9.09
C LEU A 240 0.22 -9.35 -9.65
N ASP A 241 -0.62 -10.34 -9.94
CA ASP A 241 -0.22 -11.70 -10.36
C ASP A 241 0.81 -12.36 -9.39
N ARG A 242 0.92 -11.85 -8.18
CA ARG A 242 1.83 -12.33 -7.11
C ARG A 242 1.36 -11.87 -5.73
N GLY A 243 1.51 -12.75 -4.72
CA GLY A 243 1.31 -12.38 -3.32
C GLY A 243 2.33 -11.38 -2.78
N LEU A 244 1.96 -10.68 -1.73
CA LEU A 244 2.82 -9.69 -1.03
C LEU A 244 3.59 -10.35 0.11
N ARG A 245 4.86 -9.96 0.28
CA ARG A 245 5.72 -10.51 1.36
C ARG A 245 5.29 -10.06 2.75
N SER A 246 4.84 -8.81 2.86
CA SER A 246 4.36 -8.22 4.10
C SER A 246 3.03 -8.78 4.57
N GLU A 247 2.25 -9.39 3.69
CA GLU A 247 0.97 -10.02 3.99
C GLU A 247 1.13 -11.19 4.97
N ALA A 248 2.10 -12.09 4.70
CA ALA A 248 2.41 -13.18 5.59
C ALA A 248 2.87 -12.69 6.98
N PHE A 249 3.64 -11.61 7.04
CA PHE A 249 4.07 -10.99 8.29
C PHE A 249 2.88 -10.39 9.07
N MET A 250 2.01 -9.68 8.39
CA MET A 250 0.81 -9.08 8.99
C MET A 250 -0.13 -10.16 9.54
N ASP A 251 -0.36 -11.25 8.80
CA ASP A 251 -1.18 -12.38 9.24
C ASP A 251 -0.55 -13.12 10.45
N GLU A 252 0.78 -13.21 10.52
CA GLU A 252 1.47 -13.79 11.68
C GLU A 252 1.32 -12.92 12.94
N VAL A 253 1.44 -11.61 12.79
CA VAL A 253 1.25 -10.65 13.89
C VAL A 253 -0.18 -10.72 14.44
N ARG A 254 -1.19 -10.78 13.58
CA ARG A 254 -2.59 -10.96 13.96
C ARG A 254 -2.80 -12.23 14.78
N ARG A 255 -2.35 -13.38 14.27
CA ARG A 255 -2.50 -14.67 14.99
C ARG A 255 -1.89 -14.61 16.39
N LYS A 256 -0.69 -14.03 16.53
CA LYS A 256 -0.03 -13.89 17.82
C LYS A 256 -0.75 -12.93 18.79
N ALA A 257 -1.49 -11.94 18.26
CA ALA A 257 -2.31 -11.05 19.08
C ALA A 257 -3.56 -11.78 19.60
N ASP A 258 -4.23 -12.55 18.74
CA ASP A 258 -5.42 -13.33 19.10
C ASP A 258 -5.10 -14.41 20.16
N ASP A 259 -3.95 -15.12 20.01
CA ASP A 259 -3.50 -16.14 20.96
C ASP A 259 -3.15 -15.58 22.36
N ARG A 260 -2.85 -14.28 22.48
CA ARG A 260 -2.57 -13.61 23.78
C ARG A 260 -3.83 -13.09 24.47
N SER A 261 -4.95 -13.04 23.76
CA SER A 261 -6.23 -12.52 24.26
C SER A 261 -7.15 -13.63 24.80
N HIS A 262 -6.71 -14.90 24.70
CA HIS A 262 -7.33 -16.11 25.25
C HIS A 262 -6.44 -16.72 26.33
#